data_6fb4bc2f5b9f29dfbd9714713ff708b2
#
_entry.id   6fb4bc2f5b9f29dfbd9714713ff708b2
#
_cell.length_a   1.000
_cell.length_b   1.000
_cell.length_c   1.000
_cell.angle_alpha   90.00
_cell.angle_beta   90.00
_cell.angle_gamma   90.00
#
_symmetry.space_group_name_H-M   'P 1'
#
loop_
_entity.id
_entity.type
_entity.pdbx_description
1 polymer ?
#
loop_
_entity_poly.entity_id
_entity_poly.type
_entity_poly.pdbx_seq_one_letter_code
_entity_poly.pdbx_strand_id
1 'polypeptide(L)'
;MEERKTEVDLISEKPEQTGLLKYMLEKGITQFHVVKHVEEYLKEHGFSELKLKDKWQLQAGTDYYVRPYSSVMIAFHLPKQLQHIRIATSHTDFPMLKLKPSADMEKGGYHMLNIETYGGLLMKTWFDRPLGLAGKVVVKGSDAFHPEVRLYDSEKPVAIIPSLAPHLKRGDAETKLDPQKELIPVFGLWKKDEPHSFLDEVAEKLQIDKADILDYDLYLYNCDSCQMIGDSGVFTSPRIDNVSSVSAILESLVRTGNKWKEEKDKGTEAALADEKISEADGSDMNLDIGVFFDNEEIGSLSKQGADSGLLRMITERILKDSGESRTIQELLPEIFLISLDVAHGTHPNYQEKSDPVNRVLLGNGVVLKSSASQRYVTDSEAAAVIQVLCEDEGIPFQRTVNKTGMSGGTTLGPIVSSYLPVKAVDMGMPVLAMHSACEMAHLSDYESMKRLLIAFWLK
;
A
#
# COMPACT_ATOMS: atom_id res chain seq x y z
N MET A 1 22.12 16.12 32.63
CA MET A 1 20.71 16.11 32.20
C MET A 1 20.75 15.95 30.69
N GLU A 2 20.71 14.69 30.22
CA GLU A 2 20.50 14.41 28.80
C GLU A 2 19.04 14.73 28.48
N GLU A 3 18.86 15.70 27.61
CA GLU A 3 17.54 15.99 27.04
C GLU A 3 17.05 14.73 26.29
N ARG A 4 15.98 14.10 26.80
CA ARG A 4 15.26 13.07 26.05
C ARG A 4 14.71 13.76 24.81
N LYS A 5 15.29 13.46 23.64
CA LYS A 5 14.66 13.81 22.35
C LYS A 5 13.26 13.17 22.32
N THR A 6 12.28 13.97 22.01
CA THR A 6 10.89 13.49 21.90
C THR A 6 10.74 12.64 20.64
N GLU A 7 9.80 11.68 20.58
CA GLU A 7 9.51 10.91 19.37
C GLU A 7 9.19 11.80 18.16
N VAL A 8 8.72 13.03 18.39
CA VAL A 8 8.50 14.07 17.37
C VAL A 8 9.80 14.50 16.70
N ASP A 9 10.90 14.59 17.46
CA ASP A 9 12.23 14.92 16.94
C ASP A 9 12.79 13.80 16.05
N LEU A 10 12.40 12.53 16.35
CA LEU A 10 12.76 11.37 15.52
C LEU A 10 12.07 11.37 14.15
N ILE A 11 10.86 11.96 14.06
CA ILE A 11 10.13 12.13 12.78
C ILE A 11 10.70 13.29 11.95
N SER A 12 11.27 14.30 12.59
CA SER A 12 11.75 15.54 11.94
C SER A 12 13.24 15.52 11.53
N GLU A 13 14.08 14.75 12.23
CA GLU A 13 15.54 14.87 12.11
C GLU A 13 16.28 13.72 11.43
N LYS A 14 15.65 12.54 11.22
CA LYS A 14 16.28 11.41 10.50
C LYS A 14 15.34 10.76 9.51
N PRO A 15 15.56 10.96 8.20
CA PRO A 15 14.79 10.28 7.14
C PRO A 15 14.79 8.75 7.22
N GLU A 16 15.68 8.14 7.99
CA GLU A 16 16.02 6.73 7.87
C GLU A 16 15.21 5.77 8.77
N GLN A 17 14.51 6.21 9.80
CA GLN A 17 13.78 5.29 10.71
C GLN A 17 12.25 5.39 10.69
N THR A 18 11.68 6.55 10.50
CA THR A 18 10.25 6.75 10.21
C THR A 18 10.04 7.47 8.88
N GLY A 19 11.12 7.84 8.21
CA GLY A 19 11.17 8.64 6.99
C GLY A 19 10.42 7.99 5.83
N LEU A 20 10.62 6.68 5.58
CA LEU A 20 9.98 6.01 4.45
C LEU A 20 8.46 5.95 4.61
N LEU A 21 7.95 5.55 5.77
CA LEU A 21 6.51 5.51 6.02
C LEU A 21 5.87 6.88 5.76
N LYS A 22 6.37 7.94 6.41
CA LYS A 22 5.85 9.29 6.24
C LYS A 22 5.95 9.76 4.78
N TYR A 23 7.10 9.55 4.16
CA TYR A 23 7.33 9.88 2.75
C TYR A 23 6.32 9.18 1.84
N MET A 24 6.13 7.87 2.01
CA MET A 24 5.20 7.09 1.20
C MET A 24 3.74 7.51 1.45
N LEU A 25 3.36 7.78 2.71
CA LEU A 25 2.02 8.29 3.04
C LEU A 25 1.75 9.68 2.43
N GLU A 26 2.75 10.54 2.28
CA GLU A 26 2.60 11.88 1.70
C GLU A 26 2.70 11.88 0.16
N LYS A 27 3.57 11.05 -0.42
CA LYS A 27 3.89 11.05 -1.86
C LYS A 27 3.21 9.94 -2.65
N GLY A 28 2.81 8.85 -2.01
CA GLY A 28 2.07 7.75 -2.63
C GLY A 28 0.59 8.09 -2.81
N ILE A 29 0.30 9.16 -3.51
CA ILE A 29 -1.03 9.80 -3.61
C ILE A 29 -2.01 9.10 -4.56
N THR A 30 -1.54 8.15 -5.36
CA THR A 30 -2.31 7.15 -6.12
C THR A 30 -1.48 5.88 -6.23
N GLN A 31 -2.09 4.74 -6.59
CA GLN A 31 -1.39 3.48 -6.84
C GLN A 31 -0.21 3.63 -7.82
N PHE A 32 -0.30 4.54 -8.78
CA PHE A 32 0.78 4.80 -9.74
C PHE A 32 1.96 5.53 -9.10
N HIS A 33 1.67 6.47 -8.19
CA HIS A 33 2.69 7.21 -7.45
C HIS A 33 3.33 6.32 -6.38
N VAL A 34 2.56 5.43 -5.73
CA VAL A 34 3.12 4.42 -4.81
C VAL A 34 4.17 3.59 -5.55
N VAL A 35 3.84 3.02 -6.71
CA VAL A 35 4.77 2.19 -7.50
C VAL A 35 5.98 3.00 -8.00
N LYS A 36 5.78 4.26 -8.40
CA LYS A 36 6.89 5.15 -8.78
C LYS A 36 7.89 5.30 -7.62
N HIS A 37 7.42 5.60 -6.41
CA HIS A 37 8.31 5.80 -5.26
C HIS A 37 8.91 4.49 -4.75
N VAL A 38 8.20 3.35 -4.86
CA VAL A 38 8.78 2.01 -4.64
C VAL A 38 9.95 1.78 -5.62
N GLU A 39 9.76 2.09 -6.90
CA GLU A 39 10.80 1.92 -7.93
C GLU A 39 12.02 2.81 -7.64
N GLU A 40 11.80 4.08 -7.32
CA GLU A 40 12.87 5.03 -6.97
C GLU A 40 13.68 4.52 -5.76
N TYR A 41 13.01 4.09 -4.70
CA TYR A 41 13.65 3.56 -3.51
C TYR A 41 14.46 2.27 -3.78
N LEU A 42 13.91 1.34 -4.56
CA LEU A 42 14.62 0.11 -4.96
C LEU A 42 15.89 0.42 -5.78
N LYS A 43 15.81 1.35 -6.73
CA LYS A 43 16.96 1.80 -7.54
C LYS A 43 18.07 2.41 -6.68
N GLU A 44 17.71 3.28 -5.74
CA GLU A 44 18.66 3.91 -4.81
C GLU A 44 19.39 2.87 -3.96
N HIS A 45 18.71 1.75 -3.64
CA HIS A 45 19.26 0.66 -2.85
C HIS A 45 19.88 -0.48 -3.67
N GLY A 46 20.09 -0.26 -4.98
CA GLY A 46 20.89 -1.15 -5.83
C GLY A 46 20.13 -2.31 -6.47
N PHE A 47 18.79 -2.32 -6.41
CA PHE A 47 18.00 -3.29 -7.15
C PHE A 47 18.06 -3.04 -8.66
N SER A 48 18.19 -4.09 -9.44
CA SER A 48 18.28 -4.05 -10.91
C SER A 48 16.93 -4.28 -11.56
N GLU A 49 16.55 -3.42 -12.53
CA GLU A 49 15.30 -3.57 -13.27
C GLU A 49 15.34 -4.75 -14.22
N LEU A 50 14.28 -5.56 -14.20
CA LEU A 50 14.01 -6.62 -15.17
C LEU A 50 12.76 -6.27 -16.01
N LYS A 51 12.89 -6.32 -17.34
CA LYS A 51 11.76 -6.09 -18.25
C LYS A 51 11.14 -7.41 -18.68
N LEU A 52 9.80 -7.50 -18.67
CA LEU A 52 9.10 -8.74 -19.02
C LEU A 52 9.42 -9.26 -20.43
N LYS A 53 9.66 -8.36 -21.37
CA LYS A 53 9.98 -8.70 -22.78
C LYS A 53 11.39 -9.22 -22.99
N ASP A 54 12.31 -8.96 -22.06
CA ASP A 54 13.72 -9.30 -22.20
C ASP A 54 14.00 -10.72 -21.66
N LYS A 55 15.08 -11.34 -22.10
CA LYS A 55 15.62 -12.54 -21.46
C LYS A 55 16.29 -12.13 -20.14
N TRP A 56 15.91 -12.75 -19.04
CA TRP A 56 16.54 -12.49 -17.77
C TRP A 56 17.84 -13.27 -17.64
N GLN A 57 18.88 -12.59 -17.21
CA GLN A 57 20.17 -13.19 -16.86
C GLN A 57 20.40 -12.97 -15.37
N LEU A 58 19.79 -13.83 -14.57
CA LEU A 58 19.80 -13.71 -13.12
C LEU A 58 21.13 -14.21 -12.56
N GLN A 59 21.71 -13.42 -11.65
CA GLN A 59 22.93 -13.77 -10.93
C GLN A 59 22.58 -14.02 -9.46
N ALA A 60 23.02 -15.14 -8.93
CA ALA A 60 22.86 -15.48 -7.52
C ALA A 60 23.49 -14.39 -6.63
N GLY A 61 22.84 -14.07 -5.52
CA GLY A 61 23.25 -13.02 -4.63
C GLY A 61 22.96 -11.60 -5.12
N THR A 62 21.96 -11.39 -6.00
CA THR A 62 21.62 -10.08 -6.57
C THR A 62 20.14 -9.75 -6.35
N ASP A 63 19.87 -8.46 -6.21
CA ASP A 63 18.54 -7.91 -5.96
C ASP A 63 17.93 -7.37 -7.26
N TYR A 64 16.68 -7.73 -7.51
CA TYR A 64 15.97 -7.39 -8.73
C TYR A 64 14.57 -6.87 -8.46
N TYR A 65 14.04 -6.10 -9.41
CA TYR A 65 12.61 -5.81 -9.47
C TYR A 65 12.08 -5.89 -10.90
N VAL A 66 10.80 -6.16 -11.01
CA VAL A 66 10.04 -6.12 -12.26
C VAL A 66 8.76 -5.31 -12.06
N ARG A 67 8.46 -4.41 -13.01
CA ARG A 67 7.24 -3.61 -13.05
C ARG A 67 6.36 -4.07 -14.22
N PRO A 68 5.47 -5.05 -13.98
CA PRO A 68 4.59 -5.58 -15.02
C PRO A 68 3.62 -4.55 -15.57
N TYR A 69 3.09 -3.70 -14.69
CA TYR A 69 2.14 -2.63 -14.98
C TYR A 69 2.50 -1.37 -14.20
N SER A 70 1.92 -0.22 -14.57
CA SER A 70 2.22 1.07 -13.94
C SER A 70 1.85 1.15 -12.45
N SER A 71 1.02 0.23 -11.95
CA SER A 71 0.52 0.18 -10.58
C SER A 71 0.89 -1.11 -9.83
N VAL A 72 1.76 -1.96 -10.42
CA VAL A 72 2.23 -3.23 -9.81
C VAL A 72 3.73 -3.30 -9.81
N MET A 73 4.30 -3.73 -8.70
CA MET A 73 5.73 -3.99 -8.55
C MET A 73 5.95 -5.35 -7.89
N ILE A 74 6.97 -6.08 -8.36
CA ILE A 74 7.49 -7.28 -7.71
C ILE A 74 8.99 -7.07 -7.56
N ALA A 75 9.49 -7.10 -6.33
CA ALA A 75 10.90 -7.00 -6.03
C ALA A 75 11.37 -8.29 -5.34
N PHE A 76 12.60 -8.72 -5.60
CA PHE A 76 13.09 -9.95 -5.01
C PHE A 76 14.60 -9.94 -4.80
N HIS A 77 15.01 -10.65 -3.76
CA HIS A 77 16.37 -11.01 -3.46
C HIS A 77 16.63 -12.44 -3.93
N LEU A 78 17.55 -12.66 -4.87
CA LEU A 78 17.92 -13.99 -5.35
C LEU A 78 19.09 -14.53 -4.52
N PRO A 79 18.90 -15.62 -3.73
CA PRO A 79 19.97 -16.16 -2.89
C PRO A 79 21.09 -16.83 -3.70
N LYS A 80 22.24 -17.06 -3.06
CA LYS A 80 23.32 -17.87 -3.66
C LYS A 80 22.93 -19.34 -3.79
N GLN A 81 22.14 -19.84 -2.84
CA GLN A 81 21.63 -21.20 -2.86
C GLN A 81 20.15 -21.18 -2.43
N LEU A 82 19.25 -21.62 -3.27
CA LEU A 82 17.83 -21.64 -2.98
C LEU A 82 17.45 -22.85 -2.12
N GLN A 83 16.87 -22.61 -0.94
CA GLN A 83 16.22 -23.61 -0.11
C GLN A 83 14.75 -23.29 0.12
N HIS A 84 14.44 -22.05 0.47
CA HIS A 84 13.09 -21.60 0.79
C HIS A 84 12.67 -20.41 -0.07
N ILE A 85 11.36 -20.20 -0.15
CA ILE A 85 10.78 -19.00 -0.79
C ILE A 85 9.93 -18.29 0.26
N ARG A 86 10.24 -17.03 0.51
CA ARG A 86 9.51 -16.15 1.42
C ARG A 86 8.80 -15.08 0.59
N ILE A 87 7.50 -14.95 0.76
CA ILE A 87 6.70 -14.01 -0.03
C ILE A 87 5.95 -13.09 0.93
N ALA A 88 6.04 -11.78 0.72
CA ALA A 88 5.15 -10.81 1.36
C ALA A 88 4.39 -10.02 0.31
N THR A 89 3.07 -9.90 0.48
CA THR A 89 2.20 -9.21 -0.47
C THR A 89 1.47 -8.06 0.21
N SER A 90 1.25 -6.98 -0.52
CA SER A 90 0.38 -5.86 -0.13
C SER A 90 -0.27 -5.25 -1.37
N HIS A 91 -1.14 -4.24 -1.19
CA HIS A 91 -1.71 -3.50 -2.32
C HIS A 91 -1.31 -2.03 -2.32
N THR A 92 -1.34 -1.44 -3.51
CA THR A 92 -0.90 -0.07 -3.79
C THR A 92 -2.06 0.92 -3.88
N ASP A 93 -3.26 0.42 -4.12
CA ASP A 93 -4.49 1.19 -4.22
C ASP A 93 -5.12 1.46 -2.85
N PHE A 94 -6.04 2.38 -2.80
CA PHE A 94 -6.82 2.78 -1.63
C PHE A 94 -8.09 3.51 -2.07
N PRO A 95 -9.11 3.67 -1.20
CA PRO A 95 -10.34 4.33 -1.58
C PRO A 95 -10.13 5.79 -1.99
N MET A 96 -10.65 6.16 -3.18
CA MET A 96 -10.51 7.49 -3.78
C MET A 96 -11.77 7.87 -4.59
N LEU A 97 -11.76 9.09 -5.14
CA LEU A 97 -12.78 9.57 -6.07
C LEU A 97 -12.19 9.63 -7.48
N LYS A 98 -12.60 8.70 -8.36
CA LYS A 98 -12.10 8.62 -9.74
C LYS A 98 -12.87 9.57 -10.66
N LEU A 99 -12.17 10.34 -11.49
CA LEU A 99 -12.81 11.11 -12.55
C LEU A 99 -13.39 10.18 -13.61
N LYS A 100 -14.65 10.44 -14.00
CA LYS A 100 -15.29 9.77 -15.14
C LYS A 100 -14.77 10.35 -16.46
N PRO A 101 -14.86 9.61 -17.58
CA PRO A 101 -14.67 10.21 -18.90
C PRO A 101 -15.57 11.44 -19.08
N SER A 102 -15.04 12.53 -19.66
CA SER A 102 -15.75 13.81 -19.84
C SER A 102 -16.23 14.38 -18.49
N ALA A 103 -15.30 14.57 -17.55
CA ALA A 103 -15.62 14.90 -16.16
C ALA A 103 -16.08 16.35 -15.94
N ASP A 104 -15.79 17.30 -16.84
CA ASP A 104 -16.20 18.69 -16.67
C ASP A 104 -17.72 18.84 -16.68
N MET A 105 -18.26 19.53 -15.67
CA MET A 105 -19.69 19.81 -15.51
C MET A 105 -19.90 21.27 -15.10
N GLU A 106 -20.93 21.88 -15.66
CA GLU A 106 -21.50 23.14 -15.15
C GLU A 106 -22.74 22.86 -14.29
N LYS A 107 -22.76 23.40 -13.08
CA LYS A 107 -23.97 23.34 -12.23
C LYS A 107 -24.03 24.57 -11.33
N GLY A 108 -25.08 25.38 -11.55
CA GLY A 108 -25.36 26.55 -10.72
C GLY A 108 -24.27 27.62 -10.75
N GLY A 109 -23.55 27.77 -11.87
CA GLY A 109 -22.44 28.70 -12.02
C GLY A 109 -21.08 28.19 -11.46
N TYR A 110 -21.03 26.93 -11.04
CA TYR A 110 -19.80 26.28 -10.61
C TYR A 110 -19.26 25.33 -11.66
N HIS A 111 -17.94 25.26 -11.77
CA HIS A 111 -17.25 24.21 -12.48
C HIS A 111 -17.09 23.04 -11.51
N MET A 112 -17.66 21.91 -11.84
CA MET A 112 -17.67 20.70 -11.02
C MET A 112 -17.07 19.54 -11.80
N LEU A 113 -16.58 18.52 -11.10
CA LEU A 113 -16.00 17.32 -11.71
C LEU A 113 -16.90 16.11 -11.47
N ASN A 114 -17.31 15.45 -12.56
CA ASN A 114 -18.08 14.20 -12.47
C ASN A 114 -17.16 13.06 -12.05
N ILE A 115 -17.51 12.41 -10.94
CA ILE A 115 -16.71 11.36 -10.33
C ILE A 115 -17.49 10.07 -10.11
N GLU A 116 -16.77 8.99 -9.88
CA GLU A 116 -17.26 7.78 -9.26
C GLU A 116 -16.39 7.40 -8.05
N THR A 117 -16.99 6.65 -7.12
CA THR A 117 -16.26 6.13 -5.97
C THR A 117 -15.40 4.92 -6.39
N TYR A 118 -14.15 4.92 -5.98
CA TYR A 118 -13.23 3.79 -6.10
C TYR A 118 -13.04 3.18 -4.71
N GLY A 119 -13.38 1.90 -4.54
CA GLY A 119 -13.34 1.22 -3.24
C GLY A 119 -14.46 1.61 -2.27
N GLY A 120 -14.34 1.15 -1.05
CA GLY A 120 -15.37 1.28 0.00
C GLY A 120 -15.23 2.53 0.87
N LEU A 121 -15.34 3.74 0.34
CA LEU A 121 -15.11 5.00 1.08
C LEU A 121 -16.05 5.21 2.28
N LEU A 122 -15.52 5.75 3.38
CA LEU A 122 -16.28 6.46 4.39
C LEU A 122 -16.65 7.87 3.87
N MET A 123 -17.65 7.94 2.99
CA MET A 123 -17.98 9.12 2.19
C MET A 123 -18.10 10.44 2.96
N LYS A 124 -18.66 10.42 4.19
CA LYS A 124 -18.82 11.62 5.05
C LYS A 124 -17.49 12.28 5.43
N THR A 125 -16.39 11.56 5.38
CA THR A 125 -15.06 12.07 5.76
C THR A 125 -14.37 12.86 4.64
N TRP A 126 -14.92 12.82 3.44
CA TRP A 126 -14.39 13.50 2.24
C TRP A 126 -14.91 14.93 2.07
N PHE A 127 -15.96 15.29 2.82
CA PHE A 127 -16.50 16.66 2.80
C PHE A 127 -15.54 17.64 3.48
N ASP A 128 -15.55 18.88 2.97
CA ASP A 128 -14.85 20.05 3.51
C ASP A 128 -13.32 19.90 3.57
N ARG A 129 -12.76 18.92 2.85
CA ARG A 129 -11.32 18.69 2.76
C ARG A 129 -10.74 19.22 1.45
N PRO A 130 -9.50 19.75 1.48
CA PRO A 130 -8.79 20.12 0.27
C PRO A 130 -8.41 18.85 -0.50
N LEU A 131 -8.79 18.79 -1.79
CA LEU A 131 -8.54 17.65 -2.67
C LEU A 131 -7.59 18.04 -3.80
N GLY A 132 -6.51 17.26 -3.97
CA GLY A 132 -5.63 17.30 -5.13
C GLY A 132 -6.13 16.37 -6.22
N LEU A 133 -5.62 16.54 -7.43
CA LEU A 133 -5.89 15.68 -8.58
C LEU A 133 -4.59 15.02 -9.04
N ALA A 134 -4.56 13.68 -9.11
CA ALA A 134 -3.39 12.92 -9.54
C ALA A 134 -3.76 11.60 -10.24
N GLY A 135 -2.80 11.02 -10.94
CA GLY A 135 -2.95 9.72 -11.58
C GLY A 135 -2.10 9.58 -12.82
N LYS A 136 -2.54 8.75 -13.76
CA LYS A 136 -1.89 8.60 -15.05
C LYS A 136 -2.72 9.21 -16.17
N VAL A 137 -2.02 9.77 -17.15
CA VAL A 137 -2.55 10.30 -18.40
C VAL A 137 -1.93 9.52 -19.53
N VAL A 138 -2.74 9.05 -20.44
CA VAL A 138 -2.31 8.31 -21.63
C VAL A 138 -2.31 9.26 -22.81
N VAL A 139 -1.16 9.41 -23.44
CA VAL A 139 -0.97 10.30 -24.59
C VAL A 139 -0.57 9.53 -25.84
N LYS A 140 -0.67 10.17 -27.00
CA LYS A 140 -0.20 9.59 -28.25
C LYS A 140 1.25 9.17 -28.15
N GLY A 141 1.55 7.94 -28.57
CA GLY A 141 2.88 7.36 -28.61
C GLY A 141 3.35 7.09 -30.03
N SER A 142 4.25 6.13 -30.21
CA SER A 142 4.81 5.80 -31.51
C SER A 142 3.81 5.21 -32.50
N ASP A 143 2.82 4.48 -32.00
CA ASP A 143 1.73 3.86 -32.79
C ASP A 143 0.54 3.52 -31.89
N ALA A 144 -0.53 2.96 -32.47
CA ALA A 144 -1.78 2.65 -31.77
C ALA A 144 -1.65 1.65 -30.61
N PHE A 145 -0.64 0.77 -30.64
CA PHE A 145 -0.42 -0.24 -29.60
C PHE A 145 0.64 0.17 -28.57
N HIS A 146 1.29 1.31 -28.79
CA HIS A 146 2.34 1.84 -27.91
C HIS A 146 2.05 3.30 -27.50
N PRO A 147 0.92 3.55 -26.81
CA PRO A 147 0.66 4.87 -26.23
C PRO A 147 1.69 5.15 -25.14
N GLU A 148 1.95 6.42 -24.88
CA GLU A 148 2.83 6.84 -23.81
C GLU A 148 2.02 7.14 -22.55
N VAL A 149 2.57 6.79 -21.37
CA VAL A 149 1.97 7.07 -20.07
C VAL A 149 2.75 8.15 -19.36
N ARG A 150 2.06 9.19 -18.90
CA ARG A 150 2.59 10.27 -18.07
C ARG A 150 1.91 10.26 -16.72
N LEU A 151 2.66 10.47 -15.63
CA LEU A 151 2.09 10.69 -14.31
C LEU A 151 1.81 12.17 -14.11
N TYR A 152 0.64 12.46 -13.57
CA TYR A 152 0.18 13.80 -13.24
C TYR A 152 -0.09 13.91 -11.74
N ASP A 153 0.32 15.02 -11.14
CA ASP A 153 -0.04 15.46 -9.79
C ASP A 153 -0.25 16.97 -9.82
N SER A 154 -1.38 17.44 -9.32
CA SER A 154 -1.65 18.88 -9.18
C SER A 154 -0.71 19.56 -8.17
N GLU A 155 -0.10 18.78 -7.23
CA GLU A 155 0.80 19.25 -6.15
C GLU A 155 0.18 20.29 -5.21
N LYS A 156 -1.08 20.61 -5.42
CA LYS A 156 -1.87 21.58 -4.64
C LYS A 156 -3.33 21.16 -4.64
N PRO A 157 -4.10 21.60 -3.65
CA PRO A 157 -5.56 21.43 -3.71
C PRO A 157 -6.15 22.12 -4.95
N VAL A 158 -7.03 21.42 -5.66
CA VAL A 158 -7.73 21.93 -6.85
C VAL A 158 -9.25 21.77 -6.74
N ALA A 159 -9.73 20.99 -5.76
CA ALA A 159 -11.16 20.75 -5.60
C ALA A 159 -11.57 20.61 -4.14
N ILE A 160 -12.86 20.74 -3.87
CA ILE A 160 -13.46 20.54 -2.54
C ILE A 160 -14.91 20.07 -2.70
N ILE A 161 -15.39 19.22 -1.78
CA ILE A 161 -16.80 18.82 -1.67
C ILE A 161 -17.40 19.59 -0.50
N PRO A 162 -18.16 20.68 -0.72
CA PRO A 162 -18.71 21.46 0.37
C PRO A 162 -19.90 20.77 1.04
N SER A 163 -19.91 20.73 2.38
CA SER A 163 -21.05 20.28 3.16
C SER A 163 -22.23 21.25 3.01
N LEU A 164 -23.45 20.70 2.97
CA LEU A 164 -24.64 21.53 3.10
C LEU A 164 -24.80 22.02 4.55
N ALA A 165 -24.90 23.33 4.72
CA ALA A 165 -25.03 23.95 6.05
C ALA A 165 -26.26 23.42 6.83
N PRO A 166 -26.13 23.21 8.15
CA PRO A 166 -27.22 22.65 8.96
C PRO A 166 -28.56 23.42 8.85
N HIS A 167 -28.49 24.74 8.66
CA HIS A 167 -29.67 25.60 8.49
C HIS A 167 -30.51 25.27 7.24
N LEU A 168 -29.86 24.72 6.20
CA LEU A 168 -30.52 24.33 4.96
C LEU A 168 -31.05 22.88 4.99
N LYS A 169 -30.70 22.10 6.03
CA LYS A 169 -31.16 20.72 6.27
C LYS A 169 -32.34 20.59 7.20
N ARG A 170 -32.92 21.73 7.67
CA ARG A 170 -34.03 21.71 8.63
C ARG A 170 -35.25 21.01 8.07
N GLY A 171 -35.68 19.92 8.74
CA GLY A 171 -36.86 19.15 8.37
C GLY A 171 -36.60 17.98 7.46
N ASP A 172 -35.39 17.80 6.95
CA ASP A 172 -35.01 16.62 6.18
C ASP A 172 -34.73 15.43 7.10
N ALA A 173 -35.29 14.27 6.78
CA ALA A 173 -34.90 13.02 7.42
C ALA A 173 -33.44 12.71 7.06
N GLU A 174 -32.68 12.12 7.99
CA GLU A 174 -31.33 11.67 7.71
C GLU A 174 -31.39 10.52 6.67
N THR A 175 -31.11 10.85 5.42
CA THR A 175 -31.11 9.90 4.32
C THR A 175 -29.71 9.36 4.07
N LYS A 176 -29.62 8.16 3.48
CA LYS A 176 -28.36 7.64 2.98
C LYS A 176 -27.81 8.60 1.91
N LEU A 177 -26.53 8.92 2.03
CA LEU A 177 -25.82 9.81 1.12
C LEU A 177 -25.91 9.28 -0.34
N ASP A 178 -26.29 10.14 -1.28
CA ASP A 178 -26.30 9.86 -2.72
C ASP A 178 -24.98 10.33 -3.35
N PRO A 179 -24.03 9.42 -3.69
CA PRO A 179 -22.73 9.83 -4.21
C PRO A 179 -22.81 10.65 -5.49
N GLN A 180 -23.79 10.35 -6.38
CA GLN A 180 -23.92 11.05 -7.67
C GLN A 180 -24.40 12.50 -7.52
N LYS A 181 -24.96 12.87 -6.36
CA LYS A 181 -25.44 14.23 -6.09
C LYS A 181 -24.57 14.97 -5.10
N GLU A 182 -24.12 14.27 -4.05
CA GLU A 182 -23.55 14.90 -2.86
C GLU A 182 -22.03 14.85 -2.85
N LEU A 183 -21.39 13.89 -3.57
CA LEU A 183 -19.92 13.79 -3.65
C LEU A 183 -19.30 14.49 -4.86
N ILE A 184 -20.09 15.24 -5.64
CA ILE A 184 -19.57 15.95 -6.81
C ILE A 184 -18.74 17.17 -6.35
N PRO A 185 -17.41 17.19 -6.57
CA PRO A 185 -16.55 18.26 -6.08
C PRO A 185 -16.66 19.53 -6.93
N VAL A 186 -16.52 20.65 -6.27
CA VAL A 186 -16.35 21.97 -6.90
C VAL A 186 -14.88 22.13 -7.25
N PHE A 187 -14.61 22.35 -8.53
CA PHE A 187 -13.28 22.63 -9.07
C PHE A 187 -13.01 24.14 -9.23
N GLY A 188 -14.08 24.93 -9.46
CA GLY A 188 -13.98 26.38 -9.59
C GLY A 188 -15.30 27.05 -9.92
N LEU A 189 -15.23 28.27 -10.42
CA LEU A 189 -16.38 28.97 -10.98
C LEU A 189 -16.45 28.73 -12.49
N TRP A 190 -17.68 28.49 -12.99
CA TRP A 190 -17.88 28.35 -14.42
C TRP A 190 -17.84 29.69 -15.13
N LYS A 191 -16.90 29.86 -16.06
CA LYS A 191 -16.80 31.04 -16.90
C LYS A 191 -17.31 30.75 -18.28
N LYS A 192 -18.47 31.33 -18.61
CA LYS A 192 -19.16 31.05 -19.88
C LYS A 192 -18.37 31.49 -21.11
N ASP A 193 -17.66 32.62 -20.99
CA ASP A 193 -16.92 33.22 -22.10
C ASP A 193 -15.47 32.71 -22.22
N GLU A 194 -14.99 31.96 -21.21
CA GLU A 194 -13.67 31.34 -21.15
C GLU A 194 -13.82 29.90 -20.65
N PRO A 195 -14.38 28.98 -21.47
CA PRO A 195 -14.52 27.60 -21.04
C PRO A 195 -13.17 26.97 -20.78
N HIS A 196 -12.94 26.60 -19.53
CA HIS A 196 -11.71 25.99 -19.07
C HIS A 196 -12.02 24.55 -18.60
N SER A 197 -11.27 23.59 -19.11
CA SER A 197 -11.38 22.18 -18.73
C SER A 197 -10.26 21.83 -17.75
N PHE A 198 -10.50 20.90 -16.83
CA PHE A 198 -9.41 20.35 -16.00
C PHE A 198 -8.26 19.78 -16.86
N LEU A 199 -8.56 19.30 -18.09
CA LEU A 199 -7.53 18.84 -19.02
C LEU A 199 -6.62 19.95 -19.53
N ASP A 200 -7.05 21.20 -19.49
CA ASP A 200 -6.17 22.33 -19.84
C ASP A 200 -5.04 22.48 -18.80
N GLU A 201 -5.38 22.36 -17.49
CA GLU A 201 -4.37 22.37 -16.41
C GLU A 201 -3.44 21.13 -16.48
N VAL A 202 -4.01 19.96 -16.82
CA VAL A 202 -3.22 18.73 -17.00
C VAL A 202 -2.22 18.88 -18.14
N ALA A 203 -2.69 19.38 -19.30
CA ALA A 203 -1.85 19.58 -20.50
C ALA A 203 -0.73 20.60 -20.24
N GLU A 204 -1.07 21.73 -19.62
CA GLU A 204 -0.11 22.78 -19.26
C GLU A 204 0.99 22.23 -18.34
N LYS A 205 0.61 21.53 -17.26
CA LYS A 205 1.58 20.99 -16.29
C LYS A 205 2.47 19.91 -16.89
N LEU A 206 1.92 19.05 -17.76
CA LEU A 206 2.67 18.01 -18.45
C LEU A 206 3.45 18.52 -19.67
N GLN A 207 3.26 19.78 -20.05
CA GLN A 207 3.88 20.43 -21.23
C GLN A 207 3.59 19.64 -22.53
N ILE A 208 2.31 19.27 -22.73
CA ILE A 208 1.83 18.53 -23.89
C ILE A 208 0.65 19.27 -24.54
N ASP A 209 0.37 18.97 -25.80
CA ASP A 209 -0.88 19.41 -26.42
C ASP A 209 -2.07 18.65 -25.82
N LYS A 210 -3.13 19.35 -25.42
CA LYS A 210 -4.37 18.73 -24.94
C LYS A 210 -4.94 17.72 -25.95
N ALA A 211 -4.78 17.96 -27.25
CA ALA A 211 -5.22 17.08 -28.33
C ALA A 211 -4.43 15.75 -28.39
N ASP A 212 -3.30 15.65 -27.71
CA ASP A 212 -2.52 14.42 -27.58
C ASP A 212 -2.95 13.55 -26.39
N ILE A 213 -3.78 14.07 -25.49
CA ILE A 213 -4.36 13.28 -24.40
C ILE A 213 -5.43 12.36 -25.00
N LEU A 214 -5.23 11.05 -24.89
CA LEU A 214 -6.13 10.03 -25.39
C LEU A 214 -7.11 9.54 -24.32
N ASP A 215 -6.61 9.34 -23.09
CA ASP A 215 -7.40 8.85 -21.95
C ASP A 215 -6.67 9.13 -20.63
N TYR A 216 -7.31 8.86 -19.51
CA TYR A 216 -6.74 9.04 -18.18
C TYR A 216 -7.35 8.12 -17.13
N ASP A 217 -6.56 7.79 -16.11
CA ASP A 217 -7.02 7.31 -14.80
C ASP A 217 -6.60 8.35 -13.76
N LEU A 218 -7.43 9.35 -13.55
CA LEU A 218 -7.20 10.45 -12.61
C LEU A 218 -8.13 10.33 -11.40
N TYR A 219 -7.58 10.62 -10.23
CA TYR A 219 -8.24 10.50 -8.94
C TYR A 219 -8.08 11.78 -8.13
N LEU A 220 -9.14 12.16 -7.43
CA LEU A 220 -9.03 13.15 -6.36
C LEU A 220 -8.55 12.46 -5.10
N TYR A 221 -7.51 13.02 -4.50
CA TYR A 221 -6.90 12.53 -3.27
C TYR A 221 -6.97 13.59 -2.17
N ASN A 222 -7.03 13.15 -0.90
CA ASN A 222 -6.96 14.06 0.24
C ASN A 222 -5.54 14.61 0.41
N CYS A 223 -5.42 15.95 0.48
CA CYS A 223 -4.16 16.68 0.63
C CYS A 223 -3.67 16.81 2.09
N ASP A 224 -4.40 16.26 3.07
CA ASP A 224 -3.95 16.30 4.46
C ASP A 224 -2.62 15.53 4.59
N SER A 225 -1.71 16.08 5.40
CA SER A 225 -0.42 15.45 5.72
C SER A 225 -0.56 14.44 6.87
N CYS A 226 0.46 13.57 7.01
CA CYS A 226 0.63 12.74 8.19
C CYS A 226 0.88 13.62 9.42
N GLN A 227 0.12 13.40 10.51
CA GLN A 227 0.16 14.22 11.73
C GLN A 227 0.20 13.34 12.97
N MET A 228 1.11 13.68 13.91
CA MET A 228 1.11 13.08 15.24
C MET A 228 -0.01 13.65 16.10
N ILE A 229 -0.65 12.81 16.90
CA ILE A 229 -1.70 13.17 17.85
C ILE A 229 -1.14 13.08 19.28
N GLY A 230 -0.76 14.21 19.83
CA GLY A 230 -0.08 14.26 21.12
C GLY A 230 1.28 13.53 21.09
N ASP A 231 1.73 13.06 22.25
CA ASP A 231 3.06 12.47 22.45
C ASP A 231 3.00 10.95 22.66
N SER A 232 1.91 10.29 22.25
CA SER A 232 1.68 8.87 22.53
C SER A 232 2.09 7.91 21.41
N GLY A 233 2.67 8.39 20.32
CA GLY A 233 2.98 7.58 19.13
C GLY A 233 1.78 7.34 18.21
N VAL A 234 0.61 7.90 18.54
CA VAL A 234 -0.56 7.88 17.66
C VAL A 234 -0.39 8.89 16.54
N PHE A 235 -0.69 8.48 15.31
CA PHE A 235 -0.67 9.37 14.15
C PHE A 235 -1.93 9.21 13.29
N THR A 236 -2.20 10.24 12.50
CA THR A 236 -3.26 10.21 11.49
C THR A 236 -2.69 10.51 10.12
N SER A 237 -3.20 9.84 9.11
CA SER A 237 -2.84 10.08 7.72
C SER A 237 -3.93 9.57 6.79
N PRO A 238 -4.09 10.13 5.59
CA PRO A 238 -4.72 9.41 4.50
C PRO A 238 -3.92 8.15 4.14
N ARG A 239 -4.56 7.13 3.58
CA ARG A 239 -3.89 6.01 2.88
C ARG A 239 -3.02 5.10 3.75
N ILE A 240 -3.24 5.07 5.07
CA ILE A 240 -2.54 4.09 5.92
C ILE A 240 -2.83 2.69 5.42
N ASP A 241 -4.09 2.43 5.09
CA ASP A 241 -4.57 1.33 4.28
C ASP A 241 -4.29 1.61 2.79
N ASN A 242 -3.34 0.95 2.12
CA ASN A 242 -2.41 -0.06 2.64
C ASN A 242 -0.94 0.37 2.36
N VAL A 243 -0.70 1.69 2.20
CA VAL A 243 0.64 2.25 1.96
C VAL A 243 1.60 1.93 3.11
N SER A 244 1.06 1.72 4.32
CA SER A 244 1.87 1.28 5.47
C SER A 244 2.48 -0.11 5.27
N SER A 245 1.71 -1.06 4.76
CA SER A 245 2.21 -2.41 4.45
C SER A 245 3.20 -2.39 3.28
N VAL A 246 2.94 -1.58 2.23
CA VAL A 246 3.89 -1.33 1.14
C VAL A 246 5.23 -0.84 1.70
N SER A 247 5.19 0.16 2.58
CA SER A 247 6.39 0.74 3.19
C SER A 247 7.16 -0.27 4.04
N ALA A 248 6.46 -1.08 4.83
CA ALA A 248 7.09 -2.09 5.69
C ALA A 248 7.76 -3.22 4.90
N ILE A 249 7.10 -3.73 3.84
CA ILE A 249 7.70 -4.73 2.94
C ILE A 249 8.93 -4.15 2.26
N LEU A 250 8.79 -2.95 1.69
CA LEU A 250 9.88 -2.30 0.95
C LEU A 250 11.10 -2.06 1.83
N GLU A 251 10.92 -1.48 3.02
CA GLU A 251 12.00 -1.19 3.95
C GLU A 251 12.66 -2.46 4.46
N SER A 252 11.88 -3.47 4.85
CA SER A 252 12.42 -4.73 5.36
C SER A 252 13.17 -5.52 4.29
N LEU A 253 12.65 -5.59 3.06
CA LEU A 253 13.30 -6.29 1.94
C LEU A 253 14.65 -5.64 1.58
N VAL A 254 14.71 -4.31 1.54
CA VAL A 254 15.97 -3.59 1.29
C VAL A 254 16.98 -3.84 2.41
N ARG A 255 16.57 -3.84 3.68
CA ARG A 255 17.44 -4.06 4.83
C ARG A 255 18.01 -5.48 4.92
N THR A 256 17.39 -6.45 4.26
CA THR A 256 17.88 -7.83 4.19
C THR A 256 18.57 -8.17 2.88
N GLY A 257 18.55 -7.25 1.91
CA GLY A 257 19.19 -7.39 0.61
C GLY A 257 20.72 -7.35 0.63
N ASN A 258 21.35 -7.72 -0.47
CA ASN A 258 22.81 -7.91 -0.56
C ASN A 258 23.61 -6.63 -0.34
N LYS A 259 23.15 -5.49 -0.87
CA LYS A 259 23.84 -4.21 -0.71
C LYS A 259 23.92 -3.80 0.76
N TRP A 260 22.85 -4.01 1.50
CA TRP A 260 22.82 -3.71 2.95
C TRP A 260 23.78 -4.62 3.71
N LYS A 261 23.86 -5.93 3.39
CA LYS A 261 24.81 -6.87 3.99
C LYS A 261 26.25 -6.44 3.75
N GLU A 262 26.59 -6.04 2.52
CA GLU A 262 27.93 -5.52 2.19
C GLU A 262 28.27 -4.22 2.95
N GLU A 263 27.32 -3.32 3.16
CA GLU A 263 27.51 -2.08 3.91
C GLU A 263 27.68 -2.34 5.41
N LYS A 264 26.93 -3.30 5.97
CA LYS A 264 27.07 -3.76 7.36
C LYS A 264 28.45 -4.37 7.59
N ASP A 265 28.93 -5.22 6.70
CA ASP A 265 30.26 -5.83 6.78
C ASP A 265 31.38 -4.78 6.71
N LYS A 266 31.13 -3.65 6.08
CA LYS A 266 32.07 -2.50 6.02
C LYS A 266 32.00 -1.57 7.24
N GLY A 267 31.07 -1.82 8.18
CA GLY A 267 30.93 -1.05 9.43
C GLY A 267 30.42 0.37 9.25
N THR A 268 29.52 0.61 8.28
CA THR A 268 28.90 1.93 8.07
C THR A 268 27.93 2.27 9.21
N GLU A 269 27.89 3.55 9.63
CA GLU A 269 27.07 4.01 10.78
C GLU A 269 25.57 3.65 10.65
N ALA A 270 25.02 3.64 9.42
CA ALA A 270 23.64 3.27 9.16
C ALA A 270 23.34 1.79 9.51
N ALA A 271 24.31 0.90 9.32
CA ALA A 271 24.18 -0.54 9.61
C ALA A 271 24.30 -0.88 11.10
N LEU A 272 24.98 -0.04 11.88
CA LEU A 272 25.24 -0.27 13.32
C LEU A 272 24.06 0.15 14.22
N ALA A 273 23.09 0.88 13.70
CA ALA A 273 21.93 1.35 14.48
C ALA A 273 20.87 0.27 14.79
N ASP A 274 20.93 -0.88 14.14
CA ASP A 274 19.92 -1.97 14.21
C ASP A 274 20.40 -3.23 14.99
N GLU A 275 21.21 -3.07 16.03
CA GLU A 275 21.81 -4.18 16.80
C GLU A 275 20.84 -5.17 17.52
N LYS A 276 19.53 -5.08 17.30
CA LYS A 276 18.54 -5.86 18.07
C LYS A 276 17.98 -7.10 17.37
N ILE A 277 18.37 -7.39 16.15
CA ILE A 277 17.92 -8.61 15.45
C ILE A 277 19.08 -9.59 15.43
N SER A 278 18.85 -10.80 15.98
CA SER A 278 19.87 -11.84 16.04
C SER A 278 20.41 -12.17 14.65
N GLU A 279 21.74 -12.25 14.51
CA GLU A 279 22.40 -12.72 13.29
C GLU A 279 21.99 -14.17 13.03
N ALA A 280 21.03 -14.37 12.13
CA ALA A 280 20.72 -15.71 11.64
C ALA A 280 21.57 -15.99 10.40
N ASP A 281 22.35 -17.06 10.47
CA ASP A 281 23.27 -17.54 9.43
C ASP A 281 22.52 -18.13 8.20
N GLY A 282 21.19 -17.96 8.13
CA GLY A 282 20.32 -18.57 7.12
C GLY A 282 19.95 -17.69 5.92
N SER A 283 20.31 -16.42 5.91
CA SER A 283 19.77 -15.43 4.98
C SER A 283 20.22 -15.58 3.51
N ASP A 284 21.18 -16.40 3.19
CA ASP A 284 21.69 -16.60 1.81
C ASP A 284 21.01 -17.79 1.11
N MET A 285 19.92 -18.33 1.68
CA MET A 285 19.18 -19.49 1.18
C MET A 285 17.71 -19.21 0.85
N ASN A 286 17.23 -18.01 1.12
CA ASN A 286 15.84 -17.62 0.88
C ASN A 286 15.71 -16.79 -0.41
N LEU A 287 14.79 -17.18 -1.29
CA LEU A 287 14.27 -16.29 -2.32
C LEU A 287 13.18 -15.43 -1.68
N ASP A 288 13.54 -14.19 -1.36
CA ASP A 288 12.62 -13.23 -0.75
C ASP A 288 11.91 -12.41 -1.83
N ILE A 289 10.57 -12.39 -1.80
CA ILE A 289 9.75 -11.73 -2.82
C ILE A 289 8.76 -10.77 -2.17
N GLY A 290 8.92 -9.47 -2.40
CA GLY A 290 7.93 -8.44 -2.10
C GLY A 290 7.01 -8.18 -3.30
N VAL A 291 5.69 -8.21 -3.11
CA VAL A 291 4.70 -8.04 -4.17
C VAL A 291 3.71 -6.94 -3.81
N PHE A 292 3.54 -5.98 -4.70
CA PHE A 292 2.68 -4.83 -4.53
C PHE A 292 1.62 -4.84 -5.65
N PHE A 293 0.43 -5.37 -5.33
CA PHE A 293 -0.69 -5.50 -6.27
C PHE A 293 -1.51 -4.21 -6.35
N ASP A 294 -2.34 -4.10 -7.37
CA ASP A 294 -3.36 -3.07 -7.53
C ASP A 294 -4.76 -3.68 -7.43
N ASN A 295 -5.78 -2.83 -7.25
CA ASN A 295 -7.20 -3.17 -7.30
C ASN A 295 -7.71 -4.11 -6.18
N GLU A 296 -7.04 -4.17 -5.04
CA GLU A 296 -7.56 -4.90 -3.87
C GLU A 296 -8.93 -4.34 -3.45
N GLU A 297 -9.03 -3.01 -3.35
CA GLU A 297 -10.20 -2.27 -2.88
C GLU A 297 -11.47 -2.48 -3.73
N ILE A 298 -11.31 -3.05 -4.91
CA ILE A 298 -12.40 -3.36 -5.85
C ILE A 298 -12.47 -4.85 -6.20
N GLY A 299 -11.80 -5.73 -5.42
CA GLY A 299 -11.91 -7.17 -5.47
C GLY A 299 -10.87 -7.91 -6.29
N SER A 300 -9.74 -7.27 -6.66
CA SER A 300 -8.57 -7.89 -7.32
C SER A 300 -8.79 -8.52 -8.70
N LEU A 301 -9.99 -8.45 -9.28
CA LEU A 301 -10.35 -9.05 -10.58
C LEU A 301 -9.86 -8.17 -11.73
N SER A 302 -8.54 -8.14 -11.95
CA SER A 302 -7.93 -7.39 -13.05
C SER A 302 -6.56 -7.98 -13.41
N LYS A 303 -5.98 -7.54 -14.54
CA LYS A 303 -4.64 -7.98 -14.95
C LYS A 303 -3.53 -7.56 -13.96
N GLN A 304 -3.77 -6.55 -13.14
CA GLN A 304 -2.85 -6.04 -12.12
C GLN A 304 -3.25 -6.39 -10.68
N GLY A 305 -4.38 -7.04 -10.48
CA GLY A 305 -4.83 -7.52 -9.17
C GLY A 305 -4.27 -8.88 -8.82
N ALA A 306 -4.47 -9.29 -7.59
CA ALA A 306 -3.99 -10.57 -7.07
C ALA A 306 -4.62 -11.79 -7.78
N ASP A 307 -5.80 -11.62 -8.39
CA ASP A 307 -6.52 -12.67 -9.14
C ASP A 307 -6.01 -12.86 -10.58
N SER A 308 -4.87 -12.27 -10.93
CA SER A 308 -4.28 -12.37 -12.27
C SER A 308 -3.35 -13.58 -12.47
N GLY A 309 -2.99 -14.31 -11.42
CA GLY A 309 -1.93 -15.33 -11.46
C GLY A 309 -0.52 -14.77 -11.70
N LEU A 310 -0.34 -13.45 -11.68
CA LEU A 310 0.91 -12.77 -12.00
C LEU A 310 2.05 -13.20 -11.07
N LEU A 311 1.81 -13.31 -9.76
CA LEU A 311 2.82 -13.74 -8.79
C LEU A 311 3.36 -15.12 -9.17
N ARG A 312 2.50 -16.09 -9.43
CA ARG A 312 2.92 -17.43 -9.81
C ARG A 312 3.74 -17.42 -11.09
N MET A 313 3.29 -16.70 -12.13
CA MET A 313 3.99 -16.60 -13.40
C MET A 313 5.39 -16.01 -13.24
N ILE A 314 5.54 -14.96 -12.43
CA ILE A 314 6.85 -14.32 -12.17
C ILE A 314 7.73 -15.25 -11.35
N THR A 315 7.21 -15.90 -10.31
CA THR A 315 7.98 -16.84 -9.49
C THR A 315 8.49 -18.03 -10.32
N GLU A 316 7.64 -18.64 -11.17
CA GLU A 316 8.05 -19.69 -12.09
C GLU A 316 9.15 -19.22 -13.05
N ARG A 317 9.07 -17.96 -13.51
CA ARG A 317 10.12 -17.39 -14.36
C ARG A 317 11.43 -17.13 -13.62
N ILE A 318 11.38 -16.64 -12.38
CA ILE A 318 12.57 -16.48 -11.51
C ILE A 318 13.28 -17.83 -11.35
N LEU A 319 12.56 -18.87 -10.99
CA LEU A 319 13.11 -20.22 -10.81
C LEU A 319 13.77 -20.72 -12.11
N LYS A 320 13.08 -20.62 -13.22
CA LYS A 320 13.60 -21.04 -14.52
C LYS A 320 14.86 -20.27 -14.94
N ASP A 321 14.82 -18.94 -14.87
CA ASP A 321 15.89 -18.09 -15.40
C ASP A 321 17.09 -17.99 -14.42
N SER A 322 16.93 -18.39 -13.14
CA SER A 322 18.03 -18.59 -12.18
C SER A 322 18.74 -19.94 -12.32
N GLY A 323 18.19 -20.85 -13.13
CA GLY A 323 18.74 -22.21 -13.29
C GLY A 323 18.33 -23.20 -12.20
N GLU A 324 17.32 -22.88 -11.37
CA GLU A 324 16.74 -23.82 -10.43
C GLU A 324 16.12 -25.01 -11.18
N SER A 325 16.45 -26.21 -10.74
CA SER A 325 15.99 -27.44 -11.39
C SER A 325 14.62 -27.91 -10.88
N ARG A 326 14.25 -27.51 -9.65
CA ARG A 326 12.96 -27.86 -9.06
C ARG A 326 11.86 -26.96 -9.63
N THR A 327 10.71 -27.54 -9.85
CA THR A 327 9.50 -26.80 -10.24
C THR A 327 8.88 -26.11 -9.02
N ILE A 328 8.02 -25.11 -9.26
CA ILE A 328 7.27 -24.46 -8.16
C ILE A 328 6.43 -25.48 -7.39
N GLN A 329 5.92 -26.54 -8.04
CA GLN A 329 5.15 -27.60 -7.41
C GLN A 329 5.98 -28.41 -6.42
N GLU A 330 7.25 -28.69 -6.74
CA GLU A 330 8.18 -29.38 -5.83
C GLU A 330 8.62 -28.49 -4.66
N LEU A 331 8.58 -27.18 -4.86
CA LEU A 331 8.94 -26.19 -3.83
C LEU A 331 7.76 -25.74 -2.95
N LEU A 332 6.51 -26.12 -3.24
CA LEU A 332 5.33 -25.70 -2.45
C LEU A 332 5.50 -25.86 -0.93
N PRO A 333 6.09 -26.96 -0.39
CA PRO A 333 6.30 -27.10 1.04
C PRO A 333 7.29 -26.09 1.65
N GLU A 334 8.17 -25.55 0.84
CA GLU A 334 9.24 -24.60 1.23
C GLU A 334 8.82 -23.13 1.05
N ILE A 335 7.61 -22.89 0.55
CA ILE A 335 7.07 -21.54 0.34
C ILE A 335 6.23 -21.13 1.54
N PHE A 336 6.48 -19.92 2.05
CA PHE A 336 5.62 -19.28 3.04
C PHE A 336 5.23 -17.88 2.57
N LEU A 337 3.94 -17.53 2.72
CA LEU A 337 3.39 -16.26 2.28
C LEU A 337 2.80 -15.48 3.44
N ILE A 338 3.16 -14.20 3.56
CA ILE A 338 2.50 -13.21 4.40
C ILE A 338 1.70 -12.26 3.51
N SER A 339 0.39 -12.25 3.68
CA SER A 339 -0.51 -11.27 3.09
C SER A 339 -0.67 -10.12 4.08
N LEU A 340 -0.10 -8.96 3.74
CA LEU A 340 -0.12 -7.78 4.59
C LEU A 340 -1.19 -6.81 4.16
N ASP A 341 -2.09 -6.55 5.10
CA ASP A 341 -3.15 -5.59 4.97
C ASP A 341 -3.57 -5.14 6.37
N VAL A 342 -3.95 -3.87 6.55
CA VAL A 342 -4.28 -3.33 7.87
C VAL A 342 -5.42 -4.11 8.56
N ALA A 343 -5.48 -4.05 9.88
CA ALA A 343 -6.49 -4.74 10.68
C ALA A 343 -7.39 -3.74 11.41
N HIS A 344 -8.66 -4.09 11.64
CA HIS A 344 -9.55 -3.26 12.44
C HIS A 344 -9.11 -3.20 13.90
N GLY A 345 -8.76 -2.01 14.39
CA GLY A 345 -8.65 -1.73 15.82
C GLY A 345 -10.01 -1.75 16.50
N THR A 346 -10.08 -2.14 17.77
CA THR A 346 -11.30 -2.05 18.57
C THR A 346 -11.67 -0.59 18.81
N HIS A 347 -12.78 -0.16 18.21
CA HIS A 347 -13.21 1.23 18.28
C HIS A 347 -13.68 1.60 19.71
N PRO A 348 -13.13 2.65 20.33
CA PRO A 348 -13.40 2.96 21.74
C PRO A 348 -14.88 3.24 22.03
N ASN A 349 -15.60 3.84 21.08
CA ASN A 349 -17.02 4.18 21.24
C ASN A 349 -17.98 3.08 20.75
N TYR A 350 -17.47 2.01 20.10
CA TYR A 350 -18.27 0.93 19.51
C TYR A 350 -17.64 -0.44 19.80
N GLN A 351 -17.22 -0.65 21.05
CA GLN A 351 -16.52 -1.87 21.46
C GLN A 351 -17.35 -3.15 21.23
N GLU A 352 -18.67 -3.02 21.24
CA GLU A 352 -19.60 -4.13 20.94
C GLU A 352 -19.55 -4.60 19.49
N LYS A 353 -18.85 -3.88 18.59
CA LYS A 353 -18.62 -4.30 17.20
C LYS A 353 -17.44 -5.27 17.05
N SER A 354 -16.56 -5.33 18.04
CA SER A 354 -15.45 -6.29 18.09
C SER A 354 -15.83 -7.57 18.80
N ASP A 355 -15.02 -8.63 18.60
CA ASP A 355 -15.10 -9.85 19.41
C ASP A 355 -14.86 -9.51 20.90
N PRO A 356 -15.60 -10.10 21.83
CA PRO A 356 -15.50 -9.71 23.25
C PRO A 356 -14.15 -10.08 23.90
N VAL A 357 -13.43 -11.06 23.35
CA VAL A 357 -12.18 -11.60 23.90
C VAL A 357 -10.97 -11.18 23.07
N ASN A 358 -11.04 -11.35 21.73
CA ASN A 358 -9.95 -11.07 20.81
C ASN A 358 -9.96 -9.59 20.36
N ARG A 359 -9.79 -8.70 21.30
CA ARG A 359 -9.78 -7.25 21.06
C ARG A 359 -8.40 -6.80 20.59
N VAL A 360 -8.39 -5.93 19.58
CA VAL A 360 -7.18 -5.34 19.01
C VAL A 360 -7.07 -3.89 19.47
N LEU A 361 -5.92 -3.53 20.04
CA LEU A 361 -5.64 -2.17 20.47
C LEU A 361 -4.44 -1.61 19.69
N LEU A 362 -4.50 -0.32 19.36
CA LEU A 362 -3.37 0.40 18.80
C LEU A 362 -2.24 0.47 19.84
N GLY A 363 -0.99 0.33 19.37
CA GLY A 363 0.19 0.34 20.23
C GLY A 363 0.58 -1.02 20.83
N ASN A 364 -0.18 -2.09 20.55
CA ASN A 364 0.08 -3.43 21.09
C ASN A 364 0.67 -4.40 20.06
N GLY A 365 1.18 -3.89 18.95
CA GLY A 365 1.88 -4.66 17.95
C GLY A 365 1.03 -5.14 16.78
N VAL A 366 1.68 -5.86 15.87
CA VAL A 366 1.09 -6.39 14.64
C VAL A 366 -0.04 -7.37 14.93
N VAL A 367 -1.04 -7.44 14.04
CA VAL A 367 -2.25 -8.23 14.21
C VAL A 367 -2.29 -9.41 13.26
N LEU A 368 -2.36 -10.64 13.79
CA LEU A 368 -2.62 -11.86 13.04
C LEU A 368 -4.14 -12.06 12.91
N LYS A 369 -4.64 -12.12 11.68
CA LYS A 369 -6.07 -12.21 11.35
C LYS A 369 -6.46 -13.67 11.12
N SER A 370 -7.58 -14.12 11.70
CA SER A 370 -8.14 -15.47 11.47
C SER A 370 -9.63 -15.40 11.19
N SER A 371 -10.14 -16.32 10.36
CA SER A 371 -11.55 -16.37 10.02
C SER A 371 -12.01 -17.81 9.75
N ALA A 372 -13.04 -18.25 10.44
CA ALA A 372 -13.64 -19.57 10.20
C ALA A 372 -14.26 -19.72 8.80
N SER A 373 -14.60 -18.60 8.14
CA SER A 373 -15.14 -18.58 6.78
C SER A 373 -14.06 -18.41 5.70
N GLN A 374 -12.79 -18.54 6.07
CA GLN A 374 -11.63 -18.41 5.16
C GLN A 374 -11.60 -17.08 4.39
N ARG A 375 -12.13 -16.01 4.99
CA ARG A 375 -11.95 -14.63 4.46
C ARG A 375 -10.55 -14.08 4.70
N TYR A 376 -9.82 -14.73 5.62
CA TYR A 376 -8.39 -14.62 5.83
C TYR A 376 -7.78 -16.01 5.62
N VAL A 377 -6.63 -16.08 4.98
CA VAL A 377 -5.97 -17.32 4.58
C VAL A 377 -5.33 -18.08 5.76
N THR A 378 -5.20 -17.42 6.90
CA THR A 378 -4.50 -17.93 8.08
C THR A 378 -5.12 -19.25 8.60
N ASP A 379 -4.33 -20.30 8.64
CA ASP A 379 -4.60 -21.54 9.38
C ASP A 379 -3.77 -21.62 10.67
N SER A 380 -3.97 -22.66 11.46
CA SER A 380 -3.29 -22.82 12.76
C SER A 380 -1.81 -23.16 12.63
N GLU A 381 -1.38 -23.88 11.59
CA GLU A 381 0.02 -24.22 11.36
C GLU A 381 0.82 -22.99 10.94
N ALA A 382 0.30 -22.22 10.01
CA ALA A 382 0.91 -20.99 9.57
C ALA A 382 0.92 -19.92 10.68
N ALA A 383 -0.16 -19.82 11.45
CA ALA A 383 -0.24 -18.96 12.63
C ALA A 383 0.83 -19.29 13.69
N ALA A 384 1.12 -20.57 13.92
CA ALA A 384 2.13 -21.01 14.86
C ALA A 384 3.55 -20.56 14.44
N VAL A 385 3.86 -20.57 13.14
CA VAL A 385 5.15 -20.07 12.63
C VAL A 385 5.34 -18.58 12.99
N ILE A 386 4.34 -17.75 12.72
CA ILE A 386 4.38 -16.32 13.04
C ILE A 386 4.48 -16.09 14.55
N GLN A 387 3.74 -16.86 15.34
CA GLN A 387 3.82 -16.76 16.79
C GLN A 387 5.24 -17.04 17.30
N VAL A 388 5.88 -18.13 16.83
CA VAL A 388 7.26 -18.46 17.22
C VAL A 388 8.23 -17.36 16.79
N LEU A 389 8.12 -16.84 15.55
CA LEU A 389 8.96 -15.73 15.10
C LEU A 389 8.81 -14.50 16.01
N CYS A 390 7.57 -14.15 16.38
CA CYS A 390 7.33 -13.01 17.27
C CYS A 390 7.89 -13.24 18.69
N GLU A 391 7.72 -14.45 19.24
CA GLU A 391 8.21 -14.81 20.57
C GLU A 391 9.75 -14.81 20.63
N ASP A 392 10.41 -15.42 19.64
CA ASP A 392 11.88 -15.50 19.55
C ASP A 392 12.53 -14.11 19.47
N GLU A 393 11.95 -13.20 18.69
CA GLU A 393 12.46 -11.85 18.46
C GLU A 393 11.89 -10.79 19.41
N GLY A 394 11.04 -11.19 20.36
CA GLY A 394 10.39 -10.27 21.30
C GLY A 394 9.55 -9.19 20.58
N ILE A 395 8.82 -9.59 19.54
CA ILE A 395 7.97 -8.69 18.75
C ILE A 395 6.56 -8.70 19.30
N PRO A 396 5.99 -7.56 19.71
CA PRO A 396 4.61 -7.49 20.13
C PRO A 396 3.65 -7.87 18.99
N PHE A 397 2.70 -8.76 19.28
CA PHE A 397 1.66 -9.14 18.33
C PHE A 397 0.32 -9.41 19.01
N GLN A 398 -0.74 -9.31 18.25
CA GLN A 398 -2.12 -9.55 18.66
C GLN A 398 -2.80 -10.54 17.71
N ARG A 399 -3.90 -11.14 18.16
CA ARG A 399 -4.73 -12.00 17.32
C ARG A 399 -6.13 -11.42 17.23
N THR A 400 -6.74 -11.51 16.04
CA THR A 400 -8.11 -11.06 15.82
C THR A 400 -8.97 -12.09 15.10
N VAL A 401 -10.24 -12.06 15.43
CA VAL A 401 -11.33 -12.73 14.71
C VAL A 401 -12.49 -11.76 14.60
N ASN A 402 -13.30 -11.90 13.58
CA ASN A 402 -14.52 -11.10 13.48
C ASN A 402 -15.53 -11.50 14.56
N LYS A 403 -16.27 -10.53 15.10
CA LYS A 403 -17.41 -10.81 15.96
C LYS A 403 -18.39 -11.75 15.26
N THR A 404 -18.86 -12.78 15.95
CA THR A 404 -19.83 -13.74 15.43
C THR A 404 -21.06 -13.03 14.83
N GLY A 405 -21.41 -13.39 13.61
CA GLY A 405 -22.53 -12.76 12.87
C GLY A 405 -22.15 -11.48 12.10
N MET A 406 -20.90 -11.02 12.18
CA MET A 406 -20.38 -9.96 11.32
C MET A 406 -19.45 -10.55 10.27
N SER A 407 -19.73 -10.28 8.99
CA SER A 407 -18.78 -10.58 7.91
C SER A 407 -17.78 -9.41 7.85
N GLY A 408 -16.51 -9.69 8.09
CA GLY A 408 -15.42 -8.75 7.74
C GLY A 408 -15.22 -8.65 6.23
N GLY A 409 -14.33 -7.77 5.80
CA GLY A 409 -13.80 -7.75 4.44
C GLY A 409 -13.05 -9.06 4.11
N THR A 410 -12.48 -9.13 2.94
CA THR A 410 -11.50 -10.13 2.51
C THR A 410 -10.18 -9.41 2.25
N THR A 411 -9.09 -10.15 2.08
CA THR A 411 -7.75 -9.64 1.84
C THR A 411 -7.16 -10.32 0.59
N LEU A 412 -5.94 -9.95 0.20
CA LEU A 412 -5.21 -10.60 -0.89
C LEU A 412 -4.93 -12.09 -0.62
N GLY A 413 -4.74 -12.49 0.64
CA GLY A 413 -4.30 -13.84 1.03
C GLY A 413 -5.13 -14.96 0.42
N PRO A 414 -6.46 -15.02 0.61
CA PRO A 414 -7.32 -16.05 0.01
C PRO A 414 -7.27 -16.07 -1.51
N ILE A 415 -7.12 -14.91 -2.16
CA ILE A 415 -7.06 -14.78 -3.61
C ILE A 415 -5.74 -15.34 -4.12
N VAL A 416 -4.61 -14.90 -3.56
CA VAL A 416 -3.28 -15.39 -3.94
C VAL A 416 -3.16 -16.89 -3.73
N SER A 417 -3.70 -17.42 -2.61
CA SER A 417 -3.63 -18.85 -2.30
C SER A 417 -4.41 -19.73 -3.28
N SER A 418 -5.37 -19.17 -4.03
CA SER A 418 -6.07 -19.93 -5.08
C SER A 418 -5.18 -20.21 -6.29
N TYR A 419 -4.16 -19.41 -6.54
CA TYR A 419 -3.17 -19.60 -7.61
C TYR A 419 -1.86 -20.20 -7.12
N LEU A 420 -1.51 -19.98 -5.86
CA LEU A 420 -0.30 -20.47 -5.22
C LEU A 420 -0.67 -21.08 -3.84
N PRO A 421 -1.05 -22.37 -3.80
CA PRO A 421 -1.56 -23.02 -2.59
C PRO A 421 -0.44 -23.37 -1.62
N VAL A 422 0.05 -22.39 -0.89
CA VAL A 422 1.16 -22.47 0.07
C VAL A 422 0.70 -22.15 1.48
N LYS A 423 1.54 -22.46 2.50
CA LYS A 423 1.30 -21.96 3.86
C LYS A 423 1.27 -20.43 3.84
N ALA A 424 0.19 -19.87 4.38
CA ALA A 424 0.01 -18.42 4.33
C ALA A 424 -0.70 -17.86 5.56
N VAL A 425 -0.44 -16.58 5.85
CA VAL A 425 -1.11 -15.82 6.90
C VAL A 425 -1.57 -14.46 6.38
N ASP A 426 -2.69 -13.98 6.91
CA ASP A 426 -3.13 -12.59 6.79
C ASP A 426 -2.82 -11.84 8.07
N MET A 427 -2.13 -10.73 7.95
CA MET A 427 -1.76 -9.90 9.09
C MET A 427 -1.54 -8.43 8.69
N GLY A 428 -1.37 -7.56 9.69
CA GLY A 428 -1.06 -6.16 9.45
C GLY A 428 -1.14 -5.33 10.72
N MET A 429 -0.88 -4.03 10.60
CA MET A 429 -1.00 -3.15 11.74
C MET A 429 -2.46 -2.74 12.00
N PRO A 430 -2.86 -2.51 13.26
CA PRO A 430 -4.21 -2.07 13.57
C PRO A 430 -4.42 -0.60 13.19
N VAL A 431 -5.62 -0.31 12.63
CA VAL A 431 -6.06 1.04 12.31
C VAL A 431 -7.47 1.31 12.83
N LEU A 432 -7.76 2.57 13.10
CA LEU A 432 -9.12 3.09 13.30
C LEU A 432 -9.49 3.96 12.11
N ALA A 433 -10.79 4.08 11.85
CA ALA A 433 -11.33 4.82 10.71
C ALA A 433 -10.80 4.34 9.35
N MET A 434 -10.56 3.03 9.19
CA MET A 434 -10.22 2.40 7.92
C MET A 434 -11.15 2.89 6.80
N HIS A 435 -10.60 3.18 5.60
CA HIS A 435 -11.31 3.76 4.45
C HIS A 435 -11.82 5.21 4.65
N SER A 436 -11.45 5.86 5.75
CA SER A 436 -11.66 7.29 5.92
C SER A 436 -10.71 8.09 5.02
N ALA A 437 -11.09 9.32 4.69
CA ALA A 437 -10.14 10.26 4.10
C ALA A 437 -8.94 10.57 5.01
N CYS A 438 -9.03 10.23 6.31
CA CYS A 438 -7.95 10.34 7.28
C CYS A 438 -8.10 9.22 8.32
N GLU A 439 -7.18 8.29 8.32
CA GLU A 439 -7.14 7.11 9.19
C GLU A 439 -6.25 7.36 10.40
N MET A 440 -6.28 6.47 11.39
CA MET A 440 -5.52 6.61 12.62
C MET A 440 -4.82 5.30 12.98
N ALA A 441 -3.53 5.37 13.32
CA ALA A 441 -2.70 4.24 13.68
C ALA A 441 -1.66 4.60 14.76
N HIS A 442 -0.77 3.66 15.11
CA HIS A 442 0.29 3.88 16.09
C HIS A 442 1.65 3.43 15.52
N LEU A 443 2.69 4.23 15.74
CA LEU A 443 4.04 3.99 15.21
C LEU A 443 4.65 2.67 15.68
N SER A 444 4.44 2.27 16.95
CA SER A 444 5.01 1.01 17.44
C SER A 444 4.43 -0.23 16.76
N ASP A 445 3.20 -0.14 16.22
CA ASP A 445 2.60 -1.25 15.47
C ASP A 445 3.24 -1.39 14.09
N TYR A 446 3.58 -0.26 13.45
CA TYR A 446 4.38 -0.25 12.22
C TYR A 446 5.78 -0.84 12.45
N GLU A 447 6.47 -0.43 13.52
CA GLU A 447 7.78 -0.99 13.87
C GLU A 447 7.71 -2.49 14.17
N SER A 448 6.66 -2.95 14.84
CA SER A 448 6.44 -4.39 15.09
C SER A 448 6.26 -5.16 13.79
N MET A 449 5.48 -4.62 12.84
CA MET A 449 5.27 -5.21 11.52
C MET A 449 6.58 -5.28 10.71
N LYS A 450 7.36 -4.21 10.69
CA LYS A 450 8.66 -4.15 10.02
C LYS A 450 9.66 -5.14 10.62
N ARG A 451 9.79 -5.19 11.94
CA ARG A 451 10.66 -6.15 12.64
C ARG A 451 10.30 -7.60 12.34
N LEU A 452 8.99 -7.90 12.31
CA LEU A 452 8.52 -9.24 11.94
C LEU A 452 8.91 -9.60 10.51
N LEU A 453 8.77 -8.68 9.56
CA LEU A 453 9.18 -8.92 8.19
C LEU A 453 10.69 -9.16 8.07
N ILE A 454 11.52 -8.39 8.77
CA ILE A 454 12.96 -8.62 8.78
C ILE A 454 13.28 -10.02 9.34
N ALA A 455 12.66 -10.41 10.46
CA ALA A 455 12.82 -11.76 11.01
C ALA A 455 12.36 -12.86 10.03
N PHE A 456 11.28 -12.62 9.31
CA PHE A 456 10.74 -13.52 8.29
C PHE A 456 11.67 -13.72 7.09
N TRP A 457 12.34 -12.67 6.63
CA TRP A 457 13.30 -12.74 5.54
C TRP A 457 14.61 -13.46 5.96
N LEU A 458 15.00 -13.32 7.21
CA LEU A 458 16.26 -13.87 7.72
C LEU A 458 16.18 -15.33 8.18
N LYS A 459 14.99 -15.87 8.40
CA LYS A 459 14.75 -17.24 8.87
C LYS A 459 13.98 -18.08 7.85
#